data_b0cce6032ebe2355daa9b171882da656
#
_entry.id   b0cce6032ebe2355daa9b171882da656
#
_cell.length_a   1.000
_cell.length_b   1.000
_cell.length_c   1.000
_cell.angle_alpha   90.00
_cell.angle_beta   90.00
_cell.angle_gamma   90.00
#
_symmetry.space_group_name_H-M   'P 1'
#
loop_
_entity.id
_entity.type
_entity.pdbx_description
1 polymer ?
#
loop_
_entity_poly.entity_id
_entity_poly.type
_entity_poly.pdbx_seq_one_letter_code
_entity_poly.pdbx_strand_id
1 'polypeptide(L)'
;MADQQAMPRPGNTGLLSGVLLCLASMSSIQFGSAFSATAISAYGPSTTTFFRLIMAALVLALVVRPPMRSYSREQWLSALSLGATMAAMTLCFFAAIDRIPLGLAVAIEFLGPLAVATWSLGGGWRLVWPLAAFAGVVLLSHDGAGWVGDPVGVLFACGAGIGWGTYIILMKKTGRMFRGLEGLSMSLLVAAVAAAPFGLPRAAEAFNPEGLGMMLGLAVLVPLLPYALEMIALRRMPTSAFGILMSLEPALGALAGFLVLGQPMTPFQMLGTALVVAASAGVTSGGDDES
;
A
#
# COMPACT_ATOMS: atom_id res chain seq x y z
N MET A 1 -13.88 37.99 11.79
CA MET A 1 -13.02 37.87 10.61
C MET A 1 -11.69 37.33 11.13
N ALA A 2 -11.53 36.01 11.10
CA ALA A 2 -10.28 35.36 11.52
C ALA A 2 -9.40 35.21 10.27
N ASP A 3 -8.24 35.79 10.38
CA ASP A 3 -7.16 35.82 9.39
C ASP A 3 -6.77 34.39 9.02
N GLN A 4 -7.15 33.93 7.82
CA GLN A 4 -6.62 32.69 7.25
C GLN A 4 -5.17 33.01 6.86
N GLN A 5 -4.25 32.76 7.78
CA GLN A 5 -2.82 32.75 7.46
C GLN A 5 -2.56 31.72 6.36
N ALA A 6 -2.45 32.21 5.14
CA ALA A 6 -1.99 31.44 3.99
C ALA A 6 -0.65 30.80 4.35
N MET A 7 -0.59 29.49 4.39
CA MET A 7 0.67 28.77 4.59
C MET A 7 1.66 29.21 3.50
N PRO A 8 2.89 29.57 3.86
CA PRO A 8 3.90 30.00 2.91
C PRO A 8 4.11 28.87 1.87
N ARG A 9 4.09 29.22 0.59
CA ARG A 9 4.38 28.28 -0.49
C ARG A 9 5.77 27.66 -0.24
N PRO A 10 5.87 26.32 -0.22
CA PRO A 10 7.17 25.68 -0.02
C PRO A 10 8.14 26.13 -1.12
N GLY A 11 9.33 26.60 -0.75
CA GLY A 11 10.37 26.95 -1.72
C GLY A 11 10.76 25.70 -2.54
N ASN A 12 11.39 25.87 -3.70
CA ASN A 12 11.80 24.78 -4.62
C ASN A 12 12.57 23.64 -3.91
N THR A 13 13.36 23.94 -2.89
CA THR A 13 14.06 22.93 -2.06
C THR A 13 13.10 22.10 -1.20
N GLY A 14 12.01 22.67 -0.73
CA GLY A 14 10.96 21.96 0.01
C GLY A 14 10.21 20.95 -0.86
N LEU A 15 9.81 21.38 -2.07
CA LEU A 15 9.13 20.53 -3.02
C LEU A 15 10.03 19.35 -3.46
N LEU A 16 11.28 19.61 -3.85
CA LEU A 16 12.21 18.56 -4.27
C LEU A 16 12.43 17.53 -3.15
N SER A 17 12.61 17.99 -1.90
CA SER A 17 12.75 17.06 -0.78
C SER A 17 11.48 16.24 -0.52
N GLY A 18 10.29 16.81 -0.73
CA GLY A 18 9.02 16.09 -0.66
C GLY A 18 8.91 14.99 -1.71
N VAL A 19 9.28 15.31 -2.96
CA VAL A 19 9.33 14.33 -4.07
C VAL A 19 10.28 13.18 -3.76
N LEU A 20 11.50 13.48 -3.31
CA LEU A 20 12.49 12.43 -2.98
C LEU A 20 12.01 11.53 -1.83
N LEU A 21 11.38 12.08 -0.81
CA LEU A 21 10.81 11.31 0.30
C LEU A 21 9.65 10.42 -0.16
N CYS A 22 8.79 10.92 -1.04
CA CYS A 22 7.70 10.13 -1.62
C CYS A 22 8.25 8.97 -2.46
N LEU A 23 9.21 9.23 -3.34
CA LEU A 23 9.87 8.18 -4.13
C LEU A 23 10.59 7.15 -3.25
N ALA A 24 11.25 7.59 -2.18
CA ALA A 24 11.90 6.70 -1.22
C ALA A 24 10.87 5.83 -0.48
N SER A 25 9.70 6.39 -0.12
CA SER A 25 8.60 5.64 0.49
C SER A 25 8.09 4.54 -0.43
N MET A 26 7.70 4.90 -1.65
CA MET A 26 7.21 3.93 -2.64
C MET A 26 8.26 2.86 -2.96
N SER A 27 9.52 3.26 -3.11
CA SER A 27 10.61 2.31 -3.31
C SER A 27 10.74 1.35 -2.12
N SER A 28 10.65 1.86 -0.89
CA SER A 28 10.68 1.02 0.32
C SER A 28 9.54 0.00 0.33
N ILE A 29 8.32 0.41 -0.06
CA ILE A 29 7.17 -0.49 -0.16
C ILE A 29 7.43 -1.58 -1.19
N GLN A 30 7.82 -1.22 -2.41
CA GLN A 30 7.92 -2.17 -3.51
C GLN A 30 9.12 -3.12 -3.36
N PHE A 31 10.28 -2.59 -2.94
CA PHE A 31 11.44 -3.44 -2.64
C PHE A 31 11.23 -4.28 -1.38
N GLY A 32 10.59 -3.73 -0.34
CA GLY A 32 10.20 -4.50 0.84
C GLY A 32 9.22 -5.63 0.52
N SER A 33 8.30 -5.41 -0.42
CA SER A 33 7.40 -6.46 -0.92
C SER A 33 8.16 -7.52 -1.72
N ALA A 34 9.10 -7.11 -2.58
CA ALA A 34 9.96 -8.03 -3.31
C ALA A 34 10.84 -8.87 -2.37
N PHE A 35 11.50 -8.26 -1.38
CA PHE A 35 12.28 -9.00 -0.37
C PHE A 35 11.40 -9.91 0.49
N SER A 36 10.12 -9.57 0.68
CA SER A 36 9.18 -10.45 1.37
C SER A 36 8.95 -11.77 0.66
N ALA A 37 9.20 -11.87 -0.65
CA ALA A 37 9.09 -13.13 -1.39
C ALA A 37 10.01 -14.22 -0.84
N THR A 38 11.20 -13.87 -0.35
CA THR A 38 12.11 -14.81 0.32
C THR A 38 11.50 -15.35 1.62
N ALA A 39 10.90 -14.47 2.43
CA ALA A 39 10.20 -14.87 3.64
C ALA A 39 8.93 -15.69 3.33
N ILE A 40 8.22 -15.34 2.27
CA ILE A 40 7.03 -16.06 1.80
C ILE A 40 7.40 -17.49 1.38
N SER A 41 8.48 -17.66 0.62
CA SER A 41 8.94 -19.00 0.20
C SER A 41 9.39 -19.87 1.38
N ALA A 42 9.97 -19.27 2.42
CA ALA A 42 10.44 -19.99 3.61
C ALA A 42 9.32 -20.32 4.59
N TYR A 43 8.46 -19.37 4.88
CA TYR A 43 7.50 -19.43 5.99
C TYR A 43 6.02 -19.36 5.55
N GLY A 44 5.78 -19.13 4.27
CA GLY A 44 4.45 -18.93 3.70
C GLY A 44 3.92 -17.50 3.83
N PRO A 45 2.95 -17.11 2.98
CA PRO A 45 2.45 -15.74 2.91
C PRO A 45 1.75 -15.28 4.20
N SER A 46 0.96 -16.16 4.82
CA SER A 46 0.20 -15.82 6.05
C SER A 46 1.10 -15.60 7.26
N THR A 47 2.13 -16.45 7.44
CA THR A 47 3.09 -16.33 8.54
C THR A 47 3.93 -15.06 8.37
N THR A 48 4.41 -14.80 7.15
CA THR A 48 5.15 -13.57 6.82
C THR A 48 4.31 -12.33 7.11
N THR A 49 3.03 -12.31 6.70
CA THR A 49 2.09 -11.23 7.00
C THR A 49 1.92 -11.02 8.50
N PHE A 50 1.65 -12.09 9.24
CA PHE A 50 1.45 -12.03 10.69
C PHE A 50 2.65 -11.42 11.42
N PHE A 51 3.86 -11.96 11.17
CA PHE A 51 5.07 -11.46 11.85
C PHE A 51 5.36 -10.00 11.50
N ARG A 52 5.19 -9.59 10.25
CA ARG A 52 5.35 -8.18 9.86
C ARG A 52 4.36 -7.27 10.57
N LEU A 53 3.09 -7.65 10.61
CA LEU A 53 2.05 -6.85 11.28
C LEU A 53 2.28 -6.78 12.77
N ILE A 54 2.60 -7.89 13.45
CA ILE A 54 2.82 -7.88 14.91
C ILE A 54 4.07 -7.08 15.28
N MET A 55 5.18 -7.20 14.52
CA MET A 55 6.39 -6.44 14.78
C MET A 55 6.18 -4.94 14.53
N ALA A 56 5.52 -4.57 13.44
CA ALA A 56 5.16 -3.18 13.17
C ALA A 56 4.22 -2.62 14.26
N ALA A 57 3.23 -3.41 14.68
CA ALA A 57 2.31 -3.03 15.74
C ALA A 57 3.02 -2.81 17.08
N LEU A 58 3.94 -3.71 17.46
CA LEU A 58 4.71 -3.59 18.69
C LEU A 58 5.63 -2.35 18.66
N VAL A 59 6.37 -2.14 17.57
CA VAL A 59 7.24 -0.95 17.44
C VAL A 59 6.41 0.33 17.53
N LEU A 60 5.30 0.41 16.79
CA LEU A 60 4.48 1.61 16.80
C LEU A 60 3.77 1.81 18.15
N ALA A 61 3.32 0.75 18.81
CA ALA A 61 2.71 0.82 20.14
C ALA A 61 3.72 1.29 21.21
N LEU A 62 4.97 0.85 21.13
CA LEU A 62 6.04 1.30 22.05
C LEU A 62 6.37 2.78 21.85
N VAL A 63 6.36 3.27 20.60
CA VAL A 63 6.65 4.68 20.28
C VAL A 63 5.46 5.58 20.64
N VAL A 64 4.26 5.21 20.21
CA VAL A 64 3.05 6.04 20.35
C VAL A 64 2.44 5.93 21.75
N ARG A 65 2.53 4.77 22.40
CA ARG A 65 1.96 4.47 23.72
C ARG A 65 0.49 4.84 23.82
N PRO A 66 -0.38 4.27 22.97
CA PRO A 66 -1.78 4.67 22.89
C PRO A 66 -2.50 4.41 24.22
N PRO A 67 -3.31 5.38 24.72
CA PRO A 67 -4.05 5.24 25.99
C PRO A 67 -5.30 4.39 25.80
N MET A 68 -5.14 3.08 25.59
CA MET A 68 -6.19 2.12 25.17
C MET A 68 -7.44 2.14 26.05
N ARG A 69 -7.27 2.45 27.35
CA ARG A 69 -8.39 2.47 28.33
C ARG A 69 -9.29 3.71 28.21
N SER A 70 -8.83 4.76 27.53
CA SER A 70 -9.56 6.01 27.40
C SER A 70 -10.38 6.13 26.13
N TYR A 71 -10.27 5.16 25.21
CA TYR A 71 -10.94 5.23 23.93
C TYR A 71 -12.43 4.89 24.02
N SER A 72 -13.23 5.67 23.29
CA SER A 72 -14.66 5.45 23.14
C SER A 72 -14.97 4.19 22.32
N ARG A 73 -16.22 3.69 22.44
CA ARG A 73 -16.70 2.57 21.61
C ARG A 73 -16.55 2.85 20.12
N GLU A 74 -16.79 4.07 19.68
CA GLU A 74 -16.66 4.47 18.28
C GLU A 74 -15.21 4.44 17.80
N GLN A 75 -14.28 4.89 18.64
CA GLN A 75 -12.85 4.80 18.34
C GLN A 75 -12.40 3.34 18.22
N TRP A 76 -12.84 2.47 19.12
CA TRP A 76 -12.57 1.04 19.04
C TRP A 76 -13.15 0.41 17.78
N LEU A 77 -14.41 0.70 17.41
CA LEU A 77 -15.02 0.21 16.16
C LEU A 77 -14.28 0.71 14.93
N SER A 78 -13.81 1.95 14.93
CA SER A 78 -13.00 2.51 13.85
C SER A 78 -11.65 1.80 13.72
N ALA A 79 -10.95 1.57 14.84
CA ALA A 79 -9.69 0.84 14.83
C ALA A 79 -9.86 -0.64 14.44
N LEU A 80 -10.94 -1.29 14.89
CA LEU A 80 -11.28 -2.66 14.53
C LEU A 80 -11.55 -2.79 13.03
N SER A 81 -12.38 -1.92 12.46
CA SER A 81 -12.70 -1.97 11.03
C SER A 81 -11.46 -1.70 10.16
N LEU A 82 -10.66 -0.69 10.51
CA LEU A 82 -9.43 -0.38 9.80
C LEU A 82 -8.41 -1.52 9.93
N GLY A 83 -8.19 -2.03 11.13
CA GLY A 83 -7.23 -3.10 11.38
C GLY A 83 -7.62 -4.42 10.69
N ALA A 84 -8.89 -4.79 10.71
CA ALA A 84 -9.38 -5.97 9.98
C ALA A 84 -9.17 -5.82 8.46
N THR A 85 -9.44 -4.63 7.92
CA THR A 85 -9.18 -4.31 6.51
C THR A 85 -7.70 -4.40 6.18
N MET A 86 -6.81 -3.85 7.03
CA MET A 86 -5.36 -3.94 6.86
C MET A 86 -4.87 -5.38 6.86
N ALA A 87 -5.39 -6.23 7.76
CA ALA A 87 -5.05 -7.64 7.79
C ALA A 87 -5.50 -8.37 6.51
N ALA A 88 -6.77 -8.20 6.12
CA ALA A 88 -7.31 -8.83 4.92
C ALA A 88 -6.56 -8.40 3.65
N MET A 89 -6.34 -7.09 3.48
CA MET A 89 -5.58 -6.52 2.36
C MET A 89 -4.17 -7.12 2.28
N THR A 90 -3.42 -7.13 3.38
CA THR A 90 -2.04 -7.60 3.37
C THR A 90 -1.95 -9.12 3.20
N LEU A 91 -2.86 -9.90 3.80
CA LEU A 91 -2.96 -11.35 3.59
C LEU A 91 -3.25 -11.67 2.12
N CYS A 92 -4.20 -10.97 1.51
CA CYS A 92 -4.53 -11.12 0.10
C CYS A 92 -3.34 -10.73 -0.79
N PHE A 93 -2.69 -9.60 -0.54
CA PHE A 93 -1.54 -9.15 -1.32
C PHE A 93 -0.40 -10.17 -1.30
N PHE A 94 -0.04 -10.70 -0.13
CA PHE A 94 1.04 -11.67 -0.01
C PHE A 94 0.68 -13.04 -0.59
N ALA A 95 -0.59 -13.44 -0.51
CA ALA A 95 -1.07 -14.61 -1.21
C ALA A 95 -1.09 -14.43 -2.74
N ALA A 96 -1.24 -13.17 -3.22
CA ALA A 96 -1.13 -12.86 -4.64
C ALA A 96 0.32 -12.96 -5.13
N ILE A 97 1.27 -12.27 -4.50
CA ILE A 97 2.68 -12.24 -4.95
C ILE A 97 3.39 -13.60 -4.79
N ASP A 98 2.83 -14.51 -4.03
CA ASP A 98 3.25 -15.93 -3.97
C ASP A 98 2.88 -16.70 -5.26
N ARG A 99 1.94 -16.19 -6.06
CA ARG A 99 1.33 -16.87 -7.20
C ARG A 99 1.48 -16.16 -8.53
N ILE A 100 1.56 -14.84 -8.51
CA ILE A 100 1.66 -14.01 -9.72
C ILE A 100 2.81 -13.02 -9.61
N PRO A 101 3.35 -12.52 -10.75
CA PRO A 101 4.43 -11.55 -10.74
C PRO A 101 4.07 -10.30 -9.93
N LEU A 102 5.07 -9.76 -9.19
CA LEU A 102 4.88 -8.61 -8.30
C LEU A 102 4.29 -7.40 -9.04
N GLY A 103 4.79 -7.07 -10.23
CA GLY A 103 4.27 -5.95 -11.02
C GLY A 103 2.79 -6.10 -11.39
N LEU A 104 2.35 -7.32 -11.71
CA LEU A 104 0.94 -7.61 -11.99
C LEU A 104 0.09 -7.50 -10.71
N ALA A 105 0.57 -8.05 -9.59
CA ALA A 105 -0.14 -7.97 -8.30
C ALA A 105 -0.35 -6.51 -7.87
N VAL A 106 0.70 -5.68 -7.95
CA VAL A 106 0.64 -4.25 -7.60
C VAL A 106 -0.29 -3.48 -8.55
N ALA A 107 -0.25 -3.78 -9.86
CA ALA A 107 -1.13 -3.12 -10.83
C ALA A 107 -2.61 -3.42 -10.58
N ILE A 108 -2.95 -4.67 -10.24
CA ILE A 108 -4.32 -5.07 -9.90
C ILE A 108 -4.74 -4.42 -8.58
N GLU A 109 -3.91 -4.49 -7.56
CA GLU A 109 -4.18 -3.89 -6.26
C GLU A 109 -4.42 -2.38 -6.37
N PHE A 110 -3.66 -1.70 -7.23
CA PHE A 110 -3.76 -0.26 -7.46
C PHE A 110 -5.09 0.19 -8.10
N LEU A 111 -5.86 -0.71 -8.72
CA LEU A 111 -7.21 -0.43 -9.20
C LEU A 111 -8.15 0.02 -8.06
N GLY A 112 -7.91 -0.43 -6.81
CA GLY A 112 -8.69 -0.01 -5.65
C GLY A 112 -8.59 1.49 -5.35
N PRO A 113 -7.41 2.04 -5.08
CA PRO A 113 -7.18 3.49 -4.95
C PRO A 113 -7.69 4.29 -6.14
N LEU A 114 -7.47 3.80 -7.35
CA LEU A 114 -7.93 4.44 -8.58
C LEU A 114 -9.47 4.53 -8.66
N ALA A 115 -10.17 3.46 -8.26
CA ALA A 115 -11.63 3.45 -8.19
C ALA A 115 -12.15 4.47 -7.15
N VAL A 116 -11.53 4.54 -5.98
CA VAL A 116 -11.88 5.50 -4.93
C VAL A 116 -11.64 6.94 -5.40
N ALA A 117 -10.52 7.21 -6.06
CA ALA A 117 -10.20 8.52 -6.60
C ALA A 117 -11.22 8.94 -7.67
N THR A 118 -11.53 8.06 -8.63
CA THR A 118 -12.51 8.31 -9.69
C THR A 118 -13.91 8.57 -9.14
N TRP A 119 -14.32 7.78 -8.13
CA TRP A 119 -15.62 7.97 -7.47
C TRP A 119 -15.72 9.32 -6.78
N SER A 120 -14.67 9.73 -6.06
CA SER A 120 -14.66 11.01 -5.35
C SER A 120 -14.66 12.23 -6.26
N LEU A 121 -14.27 12.07 -7.53
CA LEU A 121 -14.28 13.11 -8.55
C LEU A 121 -15.59 13.16 -9.39
N GLY A 122 -16.63 12.43 -9.00
CA GLY A 122 -17.96 12.50 -9.61
C GLY A 122 -18.19 11.62 -10.86
N GLY A 123 -17.22 10.76 -11.22
CA GLY A 123 -17.38 9.83 -12.36
C GLY A 123 -17.45 10.52 -13.74
N GLY A 124 -18.43 10.13 -14.55
CA GLY A 124 -18.61 10.70 -15.91
C GLY A 124 -17.50 10.26 -16.88
N TRP A 125 -16.96 11.19 -17.70
CA TRP A 125 -15.90 10.91 -18.66
C TRP A 125 -14.60 10.40 -17.98
N ARG A 126 -14.42 10.68 -16.69
CA ARG A 126 -13.27 10.23 -15.88
C ARG A 126 -13.20 8.72 -15.72
N LEU A 127 -14.29 7.98 -16.02
CA LEU A 127 -14.29 6.51 -16.08
C LEU A 127 -13.34 5.95 -17.16
N VAL A 128 -12.90 6.77 -18.10
CA VAL A 128 -11.87 6.36 -19.08
C VAL A 128 -10.58 5.91 -18.40
N TRP A 129 -10.21 6.51 -17.27
CA TRP A 129 -8.98 6.21 -16.57
C TRP A 129 -8.98 4.82 -15.91
N PRO A 130 -9.98 4.43 -15.10
CA PRO A 130 -10.08 3.04 -14.63
C PRO A 130 -10.15 2.02 -15.76
N LEU A 131 -10.81 2.33 -16.87
CA LEU A 131 -10.85 1.43 -18.03
C LEU A 131 -9.48 1.30 -18.69
N ALA A 132 -8.73 2.40 -18.81
CA ALA A 132 -7.35 2.36 -19.30
C ALA A 132 -6.42 1.56 -18.37
N ALA A 133 -6.55 1.74 -17.05
CA ALA A 133 -5.81 0.95 -16.08
C ALA A 133 -6.17 -0.52 -16.16
N PHE A 134 -7.44 -0.87 -16.29
CA PHE A 134 -7.89 -2.25 -16.48
C PHE A 134 -7.31 -2.86 -17.77
N ALA A 135 -7.31 -2.12 -18.89
CA ALA A 135 -6.65 -2.55 -20.12
C ALA A 135 -5.15 -2.78 -19.92
N GLY A 136 -4.49 -1.91 -19.14
CA GLY A 136 -3.09 -2.08 -18.76
C GLY A 136 -2.85 -3.35 -17.94
N VAL A 137 -3.72 -3.67 -16.98
CA VAL A 137 -3.68 -4.93 -16.21
C VAL A 137 -3.86 -6.14 -17.11
N VAL A 138 -4.77 -6.09 -18.08
CA VAL A 138 -4.95 -7.17 -19.06
C VAL A 138 -3.68 -7.37 -19.88
N LEU A 139 -2.99 -6.30 -20.32
CA LEU A 139 -1.71 -6.42 -21.01
C LEU A 139 -0.60 -6.99 -20.12
N LEU A 140 -0.55 -6.60 -18.84
CA LEU A 140 0.37 -7.14 -17.84
C LEU A 140 0.15 -8.65 -17.60
N SER A 141 -1.07 -9.13 -17.80
CA SER A 141 -1.43 -10.53 -17.60
C SER A 141 -0.97 -11.46 -18.73
N HIS A 142 -0.34 -10.92 -19.77
CA HIS A 142 0.14 -11.69 -20.93
C HIS A 142 1.64 -11.47 -21.16
N ASP A 143 2.37 -12.56 -21.42
CA ASP A 143 3.80 -12.50 -21.75
C ASP A 143 4.12 -12.64 -23.25
N GLY A 144 3.09 -12.68 -24.07
CA GLY A 144 3.18 -12.92 -25.51
C GLY A 144 3.09 -14.40 -25.90
N ALA A 145 3.30 -15.33 -24.97
CA ALA A 145 3.12 -16.77 -25.15
C ALA A 145 1.80 -17.26 -24.52
N GLY A 146 1.24 -16.51 -23.58
CA GLY A 146 0.00 -16.87 -22.92
C GLY A 146 -0.36 -16.01 -21.71
N TRP A 147 -1.27 -16.50 -20.91
CA TRP A 147 -1.68 -15.87 -19.67
C TRP A 147 -0.64 -16.11 -18.57
N VAL A 148 -0.11 -15.03 -18.00
CA VAL A 148 0.88 -15.07 -16.92
C VAL A 148 0.15 -14.87 -15.60
N GLY A 149 -0.12 -15.92 -14.92
CA GLY A 149 -0.65 -15.81 -13.56
C GLY A 149 -1.69 -16.86 -13.25
N ASP A 150 -1.60 -17.33 -12.02
CA ASP A 150 -2.61 -18.19 -11.43
C ASP A 150 -3.91 -17.38 -11.21
N PRO A 151 -5.08 -17.87 -11.66
CA PRO A 151 -6.37 -17.20 -11.42
C PRO A 151 -6.65 -16.94 -9.93
N VAL A 152 -6.20 -17.82 -9.05
CA VAL A 152 -6.32 -17.65 -7.60
C VAL A 152 -5.46 -16.48 -7.11
N GLY A 153 -4.25 -16.32 -7.66
CA GLY A 153 -3.39 -15.17 -7.40
C GLY A 153 -4.02 -13.85 -7.84
N VAL A 154 -4.66 -13.83 -9.02
CA VAL A 154 -5.41 -12.66 -9.51
C VAL A 154 -6.58 -12.35 -8.58
N LEU A 155 -7.33 -13.36 -8.13
CA LEU A 155 -8.44 -13.17 -7.18
C LEU A 155 -7.95 -12.56 -5.86
N PHE A 156 -6.83 -13.02 -5.34
CA PHE A 156 -6.21 -12.43 -4.15
C PHE A 156 -5.76 -10.99 -4.40
N ALA A 157 -5.16 -10.68 -5.55
CA ALA A 157 -4.79 -9.31 -5.91
C ALA A 157 -6.01 -8.38 -5.99
N CYS A 158 -7.13 -8.84 -6.55
CA CYS A 158 -8.41 -8.12 -6.53
C CYS A 158 -8.91 -7.88 -5.10
N GLY A 159 -8.82 -8.90 -4.23
CA GLY A 159 -9.14 -8.77 -2.81
C GLY A 159 -8.27 -7.73 -2.11
N ALA A 160 -6.97 -7.69 -2.41
CA ALA A 160 -6.05 -6.67 -1.92
C ALA A 160 -6.45 -5.27 -2.40
N GLY A 161 -6.81 -5.11 -3.68
CA GLY A 161 -7.25 -3.83 -4.25
C GLY A 161 -8.54 -3.31 -3.59
N ILE A 162 -9.55 -4.17 -3.42
CA ILE A 162 -10.77 -3.81 -2.67
C ILE A 162 -10.41 -3.40 -1.23
N GLY A 163 -9.50 -4.15 -0.60
CA GLY A 163 -8.98 -3.86 0.72
C GLY A 163 -8.31 -2.49 0.78
N TRP A 164 -7.45 -2.15 -0.20
CA TRP A 164 -6.74 -0.87 -0.23
C TRP A 164 -7.70 0.31 -0.47
N GLY A 165 -8.65 0.18 -1.39
CA GLY A 165 -9.69 1.21 -1.56
C GLY A 165 -10.49 1.44 -0.27
N THR A 166 -10.89 0.36 0.42
CA THR A 166 -11.58 0.41 1.71
C THR A 166 -10.71 1.03 2.79
N TYR A 167 -9.43 0.66 2.85
CA TYR A 167 -8.43 1.21 3.76
C TYR A 167 -8.33 2.73 3.64
N ILE A 168 -8.27 3.28 2.43
CA ILE A 168 -8.19 4.74 2.21
C ILE A 168 -9.38 5.46 2.87
N ILE A 169 -10.59 4.93 2.68
CA ILE A 169 -11.82 5.50 3.25
C ILE A 169 -11.80 5.41 4.79
N LEU A 170 -11.46 4.24 5.32
CA LEU A 170 -11.43 4.00 6.76
C LEU A 170 -10.29 4.76 7.44
N MET A 171 -9.11 4.87 6.81
CA MET A 171 -7.97 5.61 7.33
C MET A 171 -8.32 7.09 7.51
N LYS A 172 -8.99 7.70 6.51
CA LYS A 172 -9.47 9.09 6.62
C LYS A 172 -10.44 9.27 7.79
N LYS A 173 -11.35 8.31 8.00
CA LYS A 173 -12.29 8.32 9.13
C LYS A 173 -11.55 8.18 10.46
N THR A 174 -10.67 7.18 10.58
CA THR A 174 -9.90 6.91 11.81
C THR A 174 -8.98 8.08 12.15
N GLY A 175 -8.31 8.68 11.17
CA GLY A 175 -7.43 9.83 11.37
C GLY A 175 -8.12 11.06 11.97
N ARG A 176 -9.44 11.19 11.77
CA ARG A 176 -10.25 12.28 12.39
C ARG A 176 -10.66 11.98 13.83
N MET A 177 -10.64 10.70 14.24
CA MET A 177 -11.13 10.25 15.55
C MET A 177 -10.01 10.10 16.59
N PHE A 178 -8.76 10.01 16.15
CA PHE A 178 -7.59 9.78 16.99
C PHE A 178 -6.58 10.91 16.85
N ARG A 179 -5.72 11.07 17.87
CA ARG A 179 -4.62 12.03 17.85
C ARG A 179 -3.36 11.41 17.21
N GLY A 180 -2.71 12.15 16.35
CA GLY A 180 -1.44 11.72 15.73
C GLY A 180 -1.51 10.33 15.12
N LEU A 181 -0.68 9.39 15.58
CA LEU A 181 -0.60 8.02 15.09
C LEU A 181 -1.33 7.00 15.98
N GLU A 182 -2.09 7.44 16.99
CA GLU A 182 -2.78 6.52 17.91
C GLU A 182 -3.74 5.57 17.16
N GLY A 183 -4.54 6.10 16.22
CA GLY A 183 -5.46 5.31 15.41
C GLY A 183 -4.77 4.25 14.57
N LEU A 184 -3.63 4.59 13.95
CA LEU A 184 -2.82 3.64 13.19
C LEU A 184 -2.22 2.57 14.10
N SER A 185 -1.69 2.96 15.27
CA SER A 185 -1.13 2.02 16.25
C SER A 185 -2.17 1.00 16.71
N MET A 186 -3.38 1.47 17.05
CA MET A 186 -4.49 0.59 17.44
C MET A 186 -4.92 -0.33 16.29
N SER A 187 -5.01 0.21 15.08
CA SER A 187 -5.41 -0.58 13.91
C SER A 187 -4.37 -1.65 13.53
N LEU A 188 -3.07 -1.36 13.68
CA LEU A 188 -2.00 -2.35 13.47
C LEU A 188 -2.05 -3.47 14.51
N LEU A 189 -2.34 -3.17 15.79
CA LEU A 189 -2.55 -4.19 16.82
C LEU A 189 -3.72 -5.11 16.46
N VAL A 190 -4.83 -4.51 16.04
CA VAL A 190 -5.99 -5.28 15.55
C VAL A 190 -5.65 -6.10 14.32
N ALA A 191 -4.91 -5.54 13.36
CA ALA A 191 -4.49 -6.24 12.17
C ALA A 191 -3.61 -7.45 12.49
N ALA A 192 -2.68 -7.32 13.43
CA ALA A 192 -1.85 -8.42 13.89
C ALA A 192 -2.70 -9.53 14.53
N VAL A 193 -3.67 -9.18 15.41
CA VAL A 193 -4.60 -10.14 16.02
C VAL A 193 -5.47 -10.81 14.96
N ALA A 194 -5.98 -10.06 13.98
CA ALA A 194 -6.80 -10.61 12.90
C ALA A 194 -6.01 -11.55 11.96
N ALA A 195 -4.72 -11.28 11.74
CA ALA A 195 -3.85 -12.14 10.94
C ALA A 195 -3.35 -13.37 11.72
N ALA A 196 -3.39 -13.36 13.06
CA ALA A 196 -2.85 -14.43 13.91
C ALA A 196 -3.41 -15.83 13.60
N PRO A 197 -4.73 -16.04 13.40
CA PRO A 197 -5.26 -17.36 13.07
C PRO A 197 -4.66 -17.99 11.81
N PHE A 198 -4.24 -17.16 10.86
CA PHE A 198 -3.67 -17.58 9.58
C PHE A 198 -2.15 -17.76 9.64
N GLY A 199 -1.46 -16.97 10.47
CA GLY A 199 0.00 -16.99 10.55
C GLY A 199 0.58 -17.87 11.67
N LEU A 200 -0.14 -18.05 12.78
CA LEU A 200 0.31 -18.85 13.91
C LEU A 200 0.56 -20.34 13.61
N PRO A 201 -0.20 -21.03 12.71
CA PRO A 201 0.01 -22.45 12.46
C PRO A 201 1.44 -22.83 12.05
N ARG A 202 2.16 -21.92 11.37
CA ARG A 202 3.56 -22.13 10.98
C ARG A 202 4.54 -21.16 11.66
N ALA A 203 4.09 -20.46 12.70
CA ALA A 203 4.91 -19.45 13.37
C ALA A 203 6.20 -20.02 13.99
N ALA A 204 6.17 -21.28 14.46
CA ALA A 204 7.33 -21.95 15.04
C ALA A 204 8.53 -22.03 14.04
N GLU A 205 8.26 -22.14 12.74
CA GLU A 205 9.28 -22.20 11.70
C GLU A 205 10.09 -20.89 11.60
N ALA A 206 9.44 -19.74 11.82
CA ALA A 206 10.05 -18.42 11.79
C ALA A 206 10.59 -17.96 13.16
N PHE A 207 10.35 -18.72 14.23
CA PHE A 207 10.73 -18.35 15.61
C PHE A 207 12.19 -18.69 15.91
N ASN A 208 13.09 -18.15 15.11
CA ASN A 208 14.54 -18.25 15.27
C ASN A 208 15.18 -16.86 15.01
N PRO A 209 16.43 -16.61 15.44
CA PRO A 209 17.06 -15.28 15.31
C PRO A 209 17.10 -14.74 13.88
N GLU A 210 17.32 -15.60 12.90
CA GLU A 210 17.38 -15.20 11.47
C GLU A 210 15.99 -14.82 10.97
N GLY A 211 14.97 -15.67 11.19
CA GLY A 211 13.58 -15.41 10.82
C GLY A 211 13.04 -14.14 11.49
N LEU A 212 13.26 -13.99 12.79
CA LEU A 212 12.81 -12.81 13.53
C LEU A 212 13.53 -11.54 13.05
N GLY A 213 14.84 -11.62 12.78
CA GLY A 213 15.61 -10.50 12.21
C GLY A 213 15.10 -10.09 10.82
N MET A 214 14.84 -11.07 9.95
CA MET A 214 14.26 -10.83 8.63
C MET A 214 12.89 -10.19 8.74
N MET A 215 11.99 -10.73 9.58
CA MET A 215 10.64 -10.17 9.76
C MET A 215 10.65 -8.76 10.32
N LEU A 216 11.57 -8.46 11.26
CA LEU A 216 11.74 -7.10 11.78
C LEU A 216 12.24 -6.14 10.69
N GLY A 217 13.22 -6.54 9.90
CA GLY A 217 13.71 -5.76 8.76
C GLY A 217 12.58 -5.46 7.76
N LEU A 218 11.78 -6.47 7.43
CA LEU A 218 10.61 -6.31 6.54
C LEU A 218 9.53 -5.42 7.17
N ALA A 219 9.28 -5.51 8.49
CA ALA A 219 8.33 -4.64 9.18
C ALA A 219 8.79 -3.17 9.19
N VAL A 220 10.09 -2.93 9.23
CA VAL A 220 10.65 -1.57 9.10
C VAL A 220 10.47 -1.06 7.68
N LEU A 221 10.85 -1.86 6.67
CA LEU A 221 10.72 -1.47 5.26
C LEU A 221 9.26 -1.22 4.86
N VAL A 222 8.34 -2.02 5.40
CA VAL A 222 6.88 -1.90 5.16
C VAL A 222 6.14 -2.43 6.38
N PRO A 223 5.39 -1.63 7.11
CA PRO A 223 4.88 -0.29 6.77
C PRO A 223 5.58 0.88 7.48
N LEU A 224 6.54 0.65 8.41
CA LEU A 224 6.99 1.70 9.34
C LEU A 224 7.71 2.86 8.63
N LEU A 225 8.72 2.56 7.81
CA LEU A 225 9.50 3.57 7.08
C LEU A 225 8.65 4.35 6.07
N PRO A 226 7.82 3.71 5.22
CA PRO A 226 6.93 4.41 4.31
C PRO A 226 6.02 5.42 5.01
N TYR A 227 5.32 5.04 6.07
CA TYR A 227 4.45 5.97 6.78
C TYR A 227 5.18 7.20 7.31
N ALA A 228 6.41 7.04 7.82
CA ALA A 228 7.21 8.16 8.28
C ALA A 228 7.60 9.08 7.11
N LEU A 229 8.06 8.51 6.01
CA LEU A 229 8.47 9.26 4.82
C LEU A 229 7.30 10.00 4.16
N GLU A 230 6.15 9.33 3.99
CA GLU A 230 4.93 9.92 3.42
C GLU A 230 4.40 11.06 4.27
N MET A 231 4.37 10.89 5.59
CA MET A 231 3.93 11.95 6.48
C MET A 231 4.82 13.19 6.38
N ILE A 232 6.14 13.02 6.20
CA ILE A 232 7.07 14.15 6.02
C ILE A 232 6.90 14.73 4.61
N ALA A 233 6.74 13.89 3.58
CA ALA A 233 6.54 14.32 2.20
C ALA A 233 5.29 15.19 2.06
N LEU A 234 4.14 14.75 2.60
CA LEU A 234 2.87 15.48 2.58
C LEU A 234 2.93 16.85 3.28
N ARG A 235 3.88 17.06 4.18
CA ARG A 235 4.12 18.38 4.79
C ARG A 235 4.95 19.32 3.90
N ARG A 236 5.61 18.79 2.86
CA ARG A 236 6.58 19.51 2.03
C ARG A 236 6.10 19.71 0.59
N MET A 237 5.03 19.04 0.18
CA MET A 237 4.49 19.10 -1.18
C MET A 237 2.95 19.12 -1.19
N PRO A 238 2.32 19.67 -2.24
CA PRO A 238 0.87 19.61 -2.42
C PRO A 238 0.37 18.17 -2.52
N THR A 239 -0.84 17.91 -2.02
CA THR A 239 -1.47 16.58 -2.06
C THR A 239 -1.66 16.06 -3.49
N SER A 240 -1.95 16.95 -4.45
CA SER A 240 -2.03 16.61 -5.86
C SER A 240 -0.72 16.07 -6.42
N ALA A 241 0.40 16.77 -6.15
CA ALA A 241 1.72 16.31 -6.57
C ALA A 241 2.10 14.96 -5.93
N PHE A 242 1.72 14.75 -4.65
CA PHE A 242 1.87 13.46 -3.99
C PHE A 242 1.07 12.36 -4.70
N GLY A 243 -0.22 12.61 -5.00
CA GLY A 243 -1.08 11.66 -5.71
C GLY A 243 -0.55 11.30 -7.12
N ILE A 244 -0.03 12.29 -7.86
CA ILE A 244 0.61 12.04 -9.16
C ILE A 244 1.83 11.13 -9.01
N LEU A 245 2.68 11.36 -8.00
CA LEU A 245 3.83 10.51 -7.75
C LEU A 245 3.42 9.08 -7.36
N MET A 246 2.39 8.92 -6.55
CA MET A 246 1.86 7.60 -6.17
C MET A 246 1.42 6.77 -7.38
N SER A 247 1.10 7.40 -8.51
CA SER A 247 0.80 6.68 -9.75
C SER A 247 1.97 5.88 -10.32
N LEU A 248 3.19 6.14 -9.86
CA LEU A 248 4.39 5.36 -10.23
C LEU A 248 4.51 4.03 -9.48
N GLU A 249 3.67 3.75 -8.48
CA GLU A 249 3.75 2.50 -7.70
C GLU A 249 3.76 1.24 -8.56
N PRO A 250 2.89 1.07 -9.57
CA PRO A 250 2.93 -0.11 -10.42
C PRO A 250 4.24 -0.27 -11.19
N ALA A 251 4.84 0.86 -11.63
CA ALA A 251 6.13 0.85 -12.32
C ALA A 251 7.27 0.47 -11.36
N LEU A 252 7.25 0.97 -10.13
CA LEU A 252 8.22 0.60 -9.10
C LEU A 252 8.05 -0.86 -8.66
N GLY A 253 6.82 -1.36 -8.58
CA GLY A 253 6.54 -2.78 -8.33
C GLY A 253 7.09 -3.69 -9.42
N ALA A 254 6.90 -3.32 -10.68
CA ALA A 254 7.46 -4.03 -11.83
C ALA A 254 9.00 -3.99 -11.81
N LEU A 255 9.59 -2.83 -11.51
CA LEU A 255 11.04 -2.66 -11.38
C LEU A 255 11.61 -3.50 -10.23
N ALA A 256 10.97 -3.50 -9.07
CA ALA A 256 11.39 -4.33 -7.93
C ALA A 256 11.27 -5.83 -8.25
N GLY A 257 10.21 -6.25 -8.93
CA GLY A 257 10.06 -7.62 -9.44
C GLY A 257 11.17 -8.01 -10.40
N PHE A 258 11.56 -7.13 -11.30
CA PHE A 258 12.66 -7.36 -12.24
C PHE A 258 14.01 -7.45 -11.51
N LEU A 259 14.35 -6.47 -10.68
CA LEU A 259 15.67 -6.36 -10.06
C LEU A 259 15.91 -7.38 -8.93
N VAL A 260 14.88 -7.67 -8.13
CA VAL A 260 15.01 -8.51 -6.92
C VAL A 260 14.59 -9.96 -7.19
N LEU A 261 13.49 -10.14 -7.93
CA LEU A 261 12.90 -11.46 -8.18
C LEU A 261 13.29 -12.06 -9.54
N GLY A 262 14.04 -11.31 -10.37
CA GLY A 262 14.43 -11.76 -11.70
C GLY A 262 13.24 -11.97 -12.65
N GLN A 263 12.16 -11.25 -12.46
CA GLN A 263 10.93 -11.32 -13.27
C GLN A 263 11.09 -10.43 -14.52
N PRO A 264 11.44 -10.97 -15.69
CA PRO A 264 11.59 -10.16 -16.90
C PRO A 264 10.23 -9.62 -17.35
N MET A 265 10.24 -8.46 -17.99
CA MET A 265 9.04 -7.86 -18.59
C MET A 265 9.10 -7.91 -20.11
N THR A 266 8.02 -8.34 -20.72
CA THR A 266 7.83 -8.26 -22.18
C THR A 266 7.45 -6.81 -22.57
N PRO A 267 7.59 -6.44 -23.87
CA PRO A 267 7.11 -5.14 -24.35
C PRO A 267 5.63 -4.88 -24.07
N PHE A 268 4.79 -5.92 -24.11
CA PHE A 268 3.36 -5.82 -23.76
C PHE A 268 3.15 -5.49 -22.29
N GLN A 269 3.92 -6.11 -21.41
CA GLN A 269 3.87 -5.83 -19.97
C GLN A 269 4.41 -4.43 -19.64
N MET A 270 5.44 -3.96 -20.34
CA MET A 270 5.93 -2.59 -20.23
C MET A 270 4.85 -1.58 -20.66
N LEU A 271 4.17 -1.85 -21.79
CA LEU A 271 3.04 -1.01 -22.25
C LEU A 271 1.88 -1.04 -21.23
N GLY A 272 1.56 -2.21 -20.69
CA GLY A 272 0.53 -2.36 -19.65
C GLY A 272 0.85 -1.53 -18.41
N THR A 273 2.08 -1.60 -17.92
CA THR A 273 2.55 -0.78 -16.79
C THR A 273 2.42 0.72 -17.09
N ALA A 274 2.86 1.14 -18.28
CA ALA A 274 2.75 2.54 -18.71
C ALA A 274 1.29 3.03 -18.76
N LEU A 275 0.36 2.18 -19.22
CA LEU A 275 -1.07 2.51 -19.22
C LEU A 275 -1.64 2.67 -17.81
N VAL A 276 -1.28 1.78 -16.87
CA VAL A 276 -1.73 1.90 -15.48
C VAL A 276 -1.20 3.19 -14.85
N VAL A 277 0.08 3.50 -15.06
CA VAL A 277 0.72 4.73 -14.57
C VAL A 277 0.04 5.97 -15.17
N ALA A 278 -0.17 5.99 -16.48
CA ALA A 278 -0.81 7.11 -17.17
C ALA A 278 -2.26 7.30 -16.71
N ALA A 279 -3.01 6.21 -16.53
CA ALA A 279 -4.38 6.24 -16.04
C ALA A 279 -4.46 6.85 -14.63
N SER A 280 -3.58 6.44 -13.74
CA SER A 280 -3.53 6.98 -12.38
C SER A 280 -3.13 8.47 -12.35
N ALA A 281 -2.11 8.84 -13.12
CA ALA A 281 -1.72 10.25 -13.26
C ALA A 281 -2.84 11.11 -13.84
N GLY A 282 -3.62 10.58 -14.81
CA GLY A 282 -4.75 11.27 -15.42
C GLY A 282 -5.89 11.55 -14.43
N VAL A 283 -6.20 10.60 -13.55
CA VAL A 283 -7.21 10.82 -12.49
C VAL A 283 -6.77 11.91 -11.52
N THR A 284 -5.52 11.85 -11.06
CA THR A 284 -5.00 12.80 -10.05
C THR A 284 -4.84 14.21 -10.60
N SER A 285 -4.41 14.37 -11.86
CA SER A 285 -4.27 15.68 -12.51
C SER A 285 -5.62 16.38 -12.77
N GLY A 286 -6.70 15.64 -13.02
CA GLY A 286 -8.03 16.20 -13.27
C GLY A 286 -8.77 16.69 -12.01
N GLY A 287 -8.20 16.50 -10.83
CA GLY A 287 -8.78 16.97 -9.56
C GLY A 287 -8.44 18.42 -9.20
N ASP A 288 -7.43 18.99 -9.81
CA ASP A 288 -6.96 20.34 -9.49
C ASP A 288 -7.73 21.47 -10.20
N ASP A 289 -8.53 21.15 -11.23
CA ASP A 289 -9.29 22.15 -12.00
C ASP A 289 -10.62 22.59 -11.33
N GLU A 290 -10.98 22.01 -10.19
CA GLU A 290 -12.27 22.29 -9.52
C GLU A 290 -12.14 22.78 -8.05
N SER A 291 -10.95 23.20 -7.58
CA SER A 291 -10.72 23.67 -6.20
C SER A 291 -10.48 25.17 -6.09
#